data_b7ae94624f23e1c42050b1a57722cef4
#
_entry.id   b7ae94624f23e1c42050b1a57722cef4
#
_cell.length_a   1.000
_cell.length_b   1.000
_cell.length_c   1.000
_cell.angle_alpha   90.00
_cell.angle_beta   90.00
_cell.angle_gamma   90.00
#
_symmetry.space_group_name_H-M   'P 1'
#
loop_
_entity.id
_entity.type
_entity.pdbx_description
1 polymer ?
#
loop_
_entity_poly.entity_id
_entity_poly.type
_entity_poly.pdbx_seq_one_letter_code
_entity_poly.pdbx_strand_id
1 'polypeptide(L)'
;VQDSSVSSGQAPAAPEPLTVGRLLLRGITMRCPVCGGRGLFRRWVHMVRHCPRCGFDLERIEGHWIGALGMNTIVTFGAVLVAVVIGFTVTYSSDSTATLGWAVGAVVAVAVVVPLLFYPVSKTLWSAIDLAMRPLEPDDGVDPRWLPPASRHEQP
;
A
#
# COMPACT_ATOMS: atom_id res chain seq x y z
N VAL A 1 44.29 -6.85 -31.64
CA VAL A 1 43.70 -7.95 -30.87
C VAL A 1 43.01 -7.32 -29.68
N GLN A 2 41.73 -6.99 -29.80
CA GLN A 2 40.90 -6.46 -28.73
C GLN A 2 39.95 -7.57 -28.29
N ASP A 3 40.26 -8.09 -27.14
CA ASP A 3 39.45 -9.05 -26.44
C ASP A 3 38.28 -8.31 -25.80
N SER A 4 37.13 -8.35 -26.51
CA SER A 4 35.86 -7.81 -25.97
C SER A 4 35.20 -8.93 -25.21
N SER A 5 35.57 -9.09 -23.95
CA SER A 5 34.81 -9.88 -22.98
C SER A 5 33.45 -9.18 -22.73
N VAL A 6 32.48 -9.48 -23.59
CA VAL A 6 31.09 -9.17 -23.39
C VAL A 6 30.64 -9.94 -22.13
N SER A 7 30.62 -9.20 -21.01
CA SER A 7 29.97 -9.67 -19.81
C SER A 7 28.54 -10.07 -20.20
N SER A 8 28.27 -11.35 -20.17
CA SER A 8 26.95 -11.95 -20.35
C SER A 8 26.06 -11.44 -19.20
N GLY A 9 25.45 -10.28 -19.42
CA GLY A 9 24.42 -9.72 -18.53
C GLY A 9 23.31 -10.76 -18.40
N GLN A 10 23.24 -11.38 -17.25
CA GLN A 10 22.12 -12.21 -16.87
C GLN A 10 20.84 -11.45 -17.15
N ALA A 11 20.06 -11.94 -18.11
CA ALA A 11 18.73 -11.44 -18.35
C ALA A 11 17.98 -11.42 -17.00
N PRO A 12 17.39 -10.28 -16.59
CA PRO A 12 16.68 -10.22 -15.34
C PRO A 12 15.62 -11.30 -15.32
N ALA A 13 15.63 -12.11 -14.27
CA ALA A 13 14.68 -13.21 -14.08
C ALA A 13 13.27 -12.72 -14.39
N ALA A 14 12.53 -13.53 -15.16
CA ALA A 14 11.13 -13.23 -15.50
C ALA A 14 10.36 -12.82 -14.25
N PRO A 15 9.55 -11.74 -14.31
CA PRO A 15 8.82 -11.28 -13.15
C PRO A 15 7.92 -12.39 -12.63
N GLU A 16 8.08 -12.69 -11.35
CA GLU A 16 7.26 -13.70 -10.70
C GLU A 16 5.77 -13.33 -10.79
N PRO A 17 4.86 -14.33 -10.91
CA PRO A 17 3.43 -14.08 -11.07
C PRO A 17 2.89 -13.20 -9.94
N LEU A 18 2.14 -12.19 -10.32
CA LEU A 18 1.49 -11.25 -9.39
C LEU A 18 0.31 -11.95 -8.72
N THR A 19 0.56 -12.63 -7.61
CA THR A 19 -0.51 -13.20 -6.79
C THR A 19 -1.12 -12.13 -5.88
N VAL A 20 -2.43 -12.20 -5.64
CA VAL A 20 -3.16 -11.22 -4.80
C VAL A 20 -2.51 -11.08 -3.42
N GLY A 21 -2.15 -12.19 -2.78
CA GLY A 21 -1.48 -12.16 -1.48
C GLY A 21 -0.15 -11.38 -1.50
N ARG A 22 0.63 -11.51 -2.57
CA ARG A 22 1.90 -10.77 -2.74
C ARG A 22 1.65 -9.28 -2.98
N LEU A 23 0.62 -8.93 -3.77
CA LEU A 23 0.22 -7.55 -3.99
C LEU A 23 -0.16 -6.88 -2.68
N LEU A 24 -1.04 -7.51 -1.89
CA LEU A 24 -1.49 -6.98 -0.59
C LEU A 24 -0.32 -6.86 0.40
N LEU A 25 0.54 -7.87 0.49
CA LEU A 25 1.72 -7.82 1.37
C LEU A 25 2.66 -6.66 0.99
N ARG A 26 2.88 -6.44 -0.31
CA ARG A 26 3.68 -5.31 -0.79
C ARG A 26 2.99 -3.98 -0.47
N GLY A 27 1.66 -3.88 -0.66
CA GLY A 27 0.87 -2.70 -0.29
C GLY A 27 0.98 -2.35 1.19
N ILE A 28 0.81 -3.33 2.09
CA ILE A 28 0.93 -3.14 3.55
C ILE A 28 2.37 -2.73 3.93
N THR A 29 3.37 -3.26 3.26
CA THR A 29 4.79 -2.93 3.53
C THR A 29 5.28 -1.67 2.80
N MET A 30 4.37 -0.85 2.26
CA MET A 30 4.67 0.40 1.53
C MET A 30 5.65 0.19 0.37
N ARG A 31 5.51 -0.93 -0.35
CA ARG A 31 6.31 -1.28 -1.53
C ARG A 31 5.46 -1.22 -2.79
N CYS A 32 6.11 -1.01 -3.91
CA CYS A 32 5.44 -1.06 -5.20
C CYS A 32 4.77 -2.43 -5.41
N PRO A 33 3.45 -2.49 -5.69
CA PRO A 33 2.75 -3.75 -5.89
C PRO A 33 3.32 -4.54 -7.07
N VAL A 34 3.76 -3.86 -8.15
CA VAL A 34 4.31 -4.49 -9.36
C VAL A 34 5.71 -5.07 -9.13
N CYS A 35 6.67 -4.22 -8.79
CA CYS A 35 8.09 -4.61 -8.73
C CYS A 35 8.64 -4.84 -7.32
N GLY A 36 7.86 -4.55 -6.26
CA GLY A 36 8.31 -4.64 -4.87
C GLY A 36 9.36 -3.58 -4.47
N GLY A 37 9.63 -2.61 -5.34
CA GLY A 37 10.58 -1.52 -5.08
C GLY A 37 10.16 -0.65 -3.90
N ARG A 38 11.14 -0.06 -3.20
CA ARG A 38 10.94 0.92 -2.10
C ARG A 38 11.08 2.34 -2.65
N GLY A 39 10.85 3.35 -1.80
CA GLY A 39 11.04 4.76 -2.18
C GLY A 39 9.82 5.38 -2.83
N LEU A 40 8.61 4.86 -2.56
CA LEU A 40 7.36 5.39 -3.07
C LEU A 40 6.95 6.70 -2.37
N PHE A 41 7.53 7.02 -1.24
CA PHE A 41 7.24 8.24 -0.49
C PHE A 41 8.46 9.17 -0.44
N ARG A 42 8.27 10.42 -0.83
CA ARG A 42 9.30 11.48 -0.68
C ARG A 42 9.26 12.10 0.72
N ARG A 43 8.04 12.19 1.28
CA ARG A 43 7.73 12.59 2.66
C ARG A 43 6.64 11.67 3.18
N TRP A 44 6.35 11.70 4.46
CA TRP A 44 5.38 10.83 5.12
C TRP A 44 4.06 10.63 4.34
N VAL A 45 3.52 11.69 3.75
CA VAL A 45 2.22 11.68 3.07
C VAL A 45 2.31 11.85 1.54
N HIS A 46 3.46 12.25 1.00
CA HIS A 46 3.63 12.48 -0.44
C HIS A 46 4.15 11.23 -1.15
N MET A 47 3.23 10.49 -1.73
CA MET A 47 3.55 9.38 -2.62
C MET A 47 4.01 9.91 -3.99
N VAL A 48 5.00 9.27 -4.60
CA VAL A 48 5.39 9.56 -5.99
C VAL A 48 4.33 9.02 -6.93
N ARG A 49 4.02 9.73 -8.00
CA ARG A 49 3.03 9.29 -8.99
C ARG A 49 3.48 8.04 -9.72
N HIS A 50 4.74 8.01 -10.15
CA HIS A 50 5.30 6.87 -10.87
C HIS A 50 6.36 6.17 -10.01
N CYS A 51 6.36 4.83 -10.03
CA CYS A 51 7.38 4.05 -9.35
C CYS A 51 8.75 4.30 -10.00
N PRO A 52 9.79 4.70 -9.24
CA PRO A 52 11.10 4.99 -9.81
C PRO A 52 11.81 3.76 -10.41
N ARG A 53 11.32 2.55 -10.13
CA ARG A 53 11.93 1.31 -10.59
C ARG A 53 11.25 0.68 -11.79
N CYS A 54 9.92 0.70 -11.87
CA CYS A 54 9.16 0.04 -12.93
C CYS A 54 8.28 0.97 -13.75
N GLY A 55 8.20 2.25 -13.40
CA GLY A 55 7.37 3.23 -14.10
C GLY A 55 5.88 3.20 -13.74
N PHE A 56 5.39 2.17 -13.04
CA PHE A 56 3.97 1.99 -12.71
C PHE A 56 3.33 3.26 -12.13
N ASP A 57 2.24 3.71 -12.74
CA ASP A 57 1.45 4.83 -12.22
C ASP A 57 0.62 4.35 -11.01
N LEU A 58 1.02 4.83 -9.84
CA LEU A 58 0.39 4.46 -8.56
C LEU A 58 -0.99 5.12 -8.38
N GLU A 59 -1.27 6.19 -9.11
CA GLU A 59 -2.54 6.94 -9.10
C GLU A 59 -3.26 6.85 -10.45
N ARG A 60 -3.20 5.70 -11.13
CA ARG A 60 -3.75 5.47 -12.48
C ARG A 60 -5.25 5.70 -12.60
N ILE A 61 -5.99 5.69 -11.50
CA ILE A 61 -7.44 5.88 -11.46
C ILE A 61 -7.78 7.27 -10.94
N GLU A 62 -8.64 7.97 -11.67
CA GLU A 62 -9.27 9.17 -11.14
C GLU A 62 -10.04 8.83 -9.85
N GLY A 63 -9.79 9.60 -8.79
CA GLY A 63 -10.36 9.30 -7.47
C GLY A 63 -9.60 8.29 -6.63
N HIS A 64 -8.37 7.91 -6.98
CA HIS A 64 -7.51 7.02 -6.19
C HIS A 64 -7.45 7.43 -4.71
N TRP A 65 -7.41 8.73 -4.42
CA TRP A 65 -7.39 9.27 -3.06
C TRP A 65 -8.67 8.94 -2.26
N ILE A 66 -9.84 8.83 -2.93
CA ILE A 66 -11.12 8.49 -2.29
C ILE A 66 -11.07 7.05 -1.74
N GLY A 67 -10.55 6.12 -2.53
CA GLY A 67 -10.41 4.73 -2.10
C GLY A 67 -9.41 4.57 -0.95
N ALA A 68 -8.27 5.26 -1.02
CA ALA A 68 -7.28 5.28 0.06
C ALA A 68 -7.86 5.91 1.34
N LEU A 69 -8.63 7.00 1.22
CA LEU A 69 -9.31 7.64 2.35
C LEU A 69 -10.39 6.72 2.96
N GLY A 70 -11.20 6.07 2.11
CA GLY A 70 -12.20 5.10 2.56
C GLY A 70 -11.57 3.96 3.36
N MET A 71 -10.48 3.39 2.87
CA MET A 71 -9.71 2.34 3.56
C MET A 71 -9.20 2.84 4.93
N ASN A 72 -8.64 4.04 4.97
CA ASN A 72 -8.16 4.65 6.21
C ASN A 72 -9.30 4.86 7.21
N THR A 73 -10.46 5.32 6.74
CA THR A 73 -11.66 5.52 7.57
C THR A 73 -12.17 4.20 8.17
N ILE A 74 -12.27 3.13 7.37
CA ILE A 74 -12.74 1.82 7.83
C ILE A 74 -11.82 1.28 8.93
N VAL A 75 -10.51 1.32 8.72
CA VAL A 75 -9.52 0.83 9.69
C VAL A 75 -9.55 1.67 10.97
N THR A 76 -9.63 2.99 10.85
CA THR A 76 -9.72 3.89 12.00
C THR A 76 -10.99 3.64 12.80
N PHE A 77 -12.14 3.52 12.12
CA PHE A 77 -13.41 3.24 12.79
C PHE A 77 -13.37 1.91 13.55
N GLY A 78 -12.83 0.85 12.93
CA GLY A 78 -12.64 -0.45 13.59
C GLY A 78 -11.73 -0.34 14.81
N ALA A 79 -10.61 0.37 14.71
CA ALA A 79 -9.69 0.57 15.84
C ALA A 79 -10.34 1.35 16.98
N VAL A 80 -11.10 2.41 16.68
CA VAL A 80 -11.85 3.19 17.68
C VAL A 80 -12.89 2.32 18.35
N LEU A 81 -13.66 1.52 17.59
CA LEU A 81 -14.66 0.61 18.15
C LEU A 81 -14.02 -0.38 19.14
N VAL A 82 -12.90 -0.99 18.77
CA VAL A 82 -12.15 -1.88 19.67
C VAL A 82 -11.67 -1.15 20.93
N ALA A 83 -11.13 0.07 20.78
CA ALA A 83 -10.69 0.87 21.91
C ALA A 83 -11.85 1.23 22.86
N VAL A 84 -13.03 1.56 22.31
CA VAL A 84 -14.25 1.82 23.10
C VAL A 84 -14.68 0.58 23.87
N VAL A 85 -14.72 -0.59 23.23
CA VAL A 85 -15.11 -1.85 23.90
C VAL A 85 -14.13 -2.17 25.04
N ILE A 86 -12.82 -2.07 24.78
CA ILE A 86 -11.79 -2.29 25.81
C ILE A 86 -11.94 -1.27 26.94
N GLY A 87 -12.07 0.01 26.61
CA GLY A 87 -12.23 1.08 27.60
C GLY A 87 -13.46 0.88 28.47
N PHE A 88 -14.58 0.48 27.85
CA PHE A 88 -15.82 0.17 28.57
C PHE A 88 -15.64 -1.02 29.52
N THR A 89 -15.05 -2.13 29.06
CA THR A 89 -14.84 -3.32 29.90
C THR A 89 -13.94 -3.02 31.09
N VAL A 90 -12.83 -2.28 30.87
CA VAL A 90 -11.91 -1.88 31.93
C VAL A 90 -12.58 -0.95 32.92
N THR A 91 -13.35 0.04 32.45
CA THR A 91 -14.06 0.99 33.33
C THR A 91 -15.15 0.28 34.12
N TYR A 92 -15.90 -0.64 33.52
CA TYR A 92 -16.95 -1.40 34.20
C TYR A 92 -16.40 -2.31 35.31
N SER A 93 -15.17 -2.82 35.12
CA SER A 93 -14.48 -3.66 36.12
C SER A 93 -13.81 -2.85 37.24
N SER A 94 -13.81 -1.53 37.14
CA SER A 94 -13.07 -0.63 38.02
C SER A 94 -14.02 0.40 38.66
N ASP A 95 -14.05 0.47 39.98
CA ASP A 95 -14.88 1.45 40.71
C ASP A 95 -14.29 2.86 40.76
N SER A 96 -13.32 3.17 39.92
CA SER A 96 -12.58 4.44 39.90
C SER A 96 -12.97 5.34 38.72
N THR A 97 -13.40 6.58 39.04
CA THR A 97 -13.65 7.63 38.06
C THR A 97 -12.39 8.02 37.25
N ALA A 98 -11.20 7.85 37.84
CA ALA A 98 -9.93 8.06 37.13
C ALA A 98 -9.77 7.13 35.94
N THR A 99 -10.26 5.87 36.03
CA THR A 99 -10.20 4.88 34.94
C THR A 99 -10.99 5.34 33.71
N LEU A 100 -12.16 5.98 33.93
CA LEU A 100 -12.94 6.55 32.82
C LEU A 100 -12.16 7.64 32.06
N GLY A 101 -11.47 8.52 32.79
CA GLY A 101 -10.64 9.56 32.16
C GLY A 101 -9.54 8.98 31.27
N TRP A 102 -8.85 7.96 31.75
CA TRP A 102 -7.83 7.26 30.95
C TRP A 102 -8.43 6.52 29.75
N ALA A 103 -9.57 5.86 29.89
CA ALA A 103 -10.25 5.19 28.80
C ALA A 103 -10.65 6.16 27.68
N VAL A 104 -11.26 7.30 28.04
CA VAL A 104 -11.61 8.35 27.07
C VAL A 104 -10.36 8.90 26.39
N GLY A 105 -9.30 9.19 27.15
CA GLY A 105 -8.03 9.67 26.60
C GLY A 105 -7.43 8.67 25.61
N ALA A 106 -7.47 7.38 25.90
CA ALA A 106 -7.00 6.34 25.01
C ALA A 106 -7.81 6.26 23.69
N VAL A 107 -9.14 6.34 23.77
CA VAL A 107 -10.01 6.36 22.59
C VAL A 107 -9.71 7.57 21.70
N VAL A 108 -9.54 8.76 22.29
CA VAL A 108 -9.18 9.97 21.54
C VAL A 108 -7.79 9.82 20.91
N ALA A 109 -6.82 9.27 21.63
CA ALA A 109 -5.49 9.02 21.10
C ALA A 109 -5.53 8.05 19.89
N VAL A 110 -6.29 6.96 19.99
CA VAL A 110 -6.48 6.01 18.87
C VAL A 110 -7.13 6.70 17.68
N ALA A 111 -8.18 7.51 17.90
CA ALA A 111 -8.88 8.22 16.84
C ALA A 111 -7.99 9.20 16.05
N VAL A 112 -6.94 9.73 16.67
CA VAL A 112 -6.00 10.67 16.05
C VAL A 112 -4.78 9.93 15.48
N VAL A 113 -4.18 9.04 16.25
CA VAL A 113 -2.89 8.42 15.90
C VAL A 113 -3.05 7.37 14.79
N VAL A 114 -4.11 6.54 14.85
CA VAL A 114 -4.31 5.47 13.86
C VAL A 114 -4.44 6.02 12.44
N PRO A 115 -5.32 6.99 12.14
CA PRO A 115 -5.45 7.48 10.76
C PRO A 115 -4.18 8.14 10.25
N LEU A 116 -3.42 8.82 11.11
CA LEU A 116 -2.15 9.44 10.73
C LEU A 116 -1.08 8.40 10.36
N LEU A 117 -0.95 7.36 11.18
CA LEU A 117 0.04 6.30 10.93
C LEU A 117 -0.34 5.39 9.76
N PHE A 118 -1.64 5.10 9.61
CA PHE A 118 -2.13 4.22 8.56
C PHE A 118 -2.27 4.90 7.19
N TYR A 119 -2.28 6.23 7.13
CA TYR A 119 -2.48 6.98 5.89
C TYR A 119 -1.52 6.58 4.75
N PRO A 120 -0.20 6.49 4.94
CA PRO A 120 0.71 6.07 3.87
C PRO A 120 0.46 4.60 3.45
N VAL A 121 0.12 3.73 4.41
CA VAL A 121 -0.22 2.34 4.13
C VAL A 121 -1.50 2.24 3.31
N SER A 122 -2.53 3.03 3.64
CA SER A 122 -3.81 3.01 2.90
C SER A 122 -3.63 3.36 1.43
N LYS A 123 -2.74 4.29 1.08
CA LYS A 123 -2.45 4.64 -0.32
C LYS A 123 -1.82 3.47 -1.10
N THR A 124 -0.78 2.87 -0.56
CA THR A 124 -0.10 1.74 -1.24
C THR A 124 -0.96 0.47 -1.26
N LEU A 125 -1.73 0.24 -0.19
CA LEU A 125 -2.66 -0.87 -0.11
C LEU A 125 -3.79 -0.71 -1.13
N TRP A 126 -4.35 0.50 -1.28
CA TRP A 126 -5.35 0.78 -2.29
C TRP A 126 -4.84 0.54 -3.70
N SER A 127 -3.61 1.00 -4.04
CA SER A 127 -2.98 0.70 -5.33
C SER A 127 -2.80 -0.81 -5.55
N ALA A 128 -2.52 -1.58 -4.49
CA ALA A 128 -2.39 -3.03 -4.58
C ALA A 128 -3.74 -3.73 -4.79
N ILE A 129 -4.81 -3.26 -4.14
CA ILE A 129 -6.18 -3.77 -4.31
C ILE A 129 -6.67 -3.45 -5.72
N ASP A 130 -6.46 -2.21 -6.18
CA ASP A 130 -6.81 -1.82 -7.53
C ASP A 130 -6.15 -2.71 -8.58
N LEU A 131 -4.84 -2.98 -8.43
CA LEU A 131 -4.11 -3.87 -9.32
C LEU A 131 -4.60 -5.33 -9.25
N ALA A 132 -5.14 -5.76 -8.11
CA ALA A 132 -5.75 -7.08 -7.95
C ALA A 132 -7.10 -7.18 -8.68
N MET A 133 -7.86 -6.07 -8.75
CA MET A 133 -9.15 -5.99 -9.45
C MET A 133 -9.02 -5.72 -10.94
N ARG A 134 -7.99 -4.95 -11.33
CA ARG A 134 -7.70 -4.54 -12.70
C ARG A 134 -6.26 -4.92 -13.04
N PRO A 135 -6.04 -5.99 -13.81
CA PRO A 135 -4.71 -6.42 -14.21
C PRO A 135 -3.92 -5.31 -14.92
N LEU A 136 -2.60 -5.47 -14.96
CA LEU A 136 -1.70 -4.55 -15.66
C LEU A 136 -2.03 -4.50 -17.15
N GLU A 137 -2.20 -3.28 -17.65
CA GLU A 137 -2.35 -2.97 -19.06
C GLU A 137 -1.08 -2.27 -19.59
N PRO A 138 -0.81 -2.33 -20.92
CA PRO A 138 0.34 -1.65 -21.53
C PRO A 138 0.36 -0.13 -21.28
N ASP A 139 -0.83 0.48 -21.15
CA ASP A 139 -1.00 1.93 -20.95
C ASP A 139 -0.73 2.40 -19.50
N ASP A 140 -0.51 1.48 -18.57
CA ASP A 140 -0.20 1.80 -17.16
C ASP A 140 1.21 2.41 -16.94
N GLY A 141 1.94 2.71 -18.02
CA GLY A 141 3.27 3.31 -17.98
C GLY A 141 4.35 2.39 -17.43
N VAL A 142 4.07 1.10 -17.33
CA VAL A 142 4.97 0.08 -16.79
C VAL A 142 5.97 -0.34 -17.85
N ASP A 143 7.25 -0.42 -17.48
CA ASP A 143 8.29 -0.99 -18.33
C ASP A 143 7.84 -2.39 -18.84
N PRO A 144 7.90 -2.67 -20.17
CA PRO A 144 7.40 -3.90 -20.80
C PRO A 144 7.89 -5.19 -20.16
N ARG A 145 9.06 -5.18 -19.53
CA ARG A 145 9.62 -6.34 -18.81
C ARG A 145 8.76 -6.80 -17.62
N TRP A 146 7.92 -5.89 -17.06
CA TRP A 146 7.04 -6.18 -15.92
C TRP A 146 5.62 -6.57 -16.32
N LEU A 147 5.28 -6.44 -17.61
CA LEU A 147 3.98 -6.85 -18.12
C LEU A 147 3.88 -8.39 -18.18
N PRO A 148 2.69 -8.96 -17.92
CA PRO A 148 2.43 -10.38 -18.15
C PRO A 148 2.73 -10.78 -19.60
N PRO A 149 3.16 -12.03 -19.87
CA PRO A 149 3.50 -12.47 -21.23
C PRO A 149 2.37 -12.26 -22.26
N ALA A 150 1.11 -12.43 -21.85
CA ALA A 150 -0.04 -12.25 -22.74
C ALA A 150 -0.23 -10.81 -23.24
N SER A 151 0.06 -9.81 -22.40
CA SER A 151 -0.11 -8.38 -22.75
C SER A 151 1.07 -7.79 -23.56
N ARG A 152 2.20 -8.51 -23.66
CA ARG A 152 3.36 -8.06 -24.46
C ARG A 152 3.15 -8.19 -25.96
N HIS A 153 2.22 -9.04 -26.39
CA HIS A 153 1.98 -9.30 -27.81
C HIS A 153 1.00 -8.32 -28.48
N GLU A 154 0.34 -7.46 -27.70
CA GLU A 154 -0.61 -6.46 -28.20
C GLU A 154 0.00 -5.06 -28.41
N GLN A 155 1.30 -4.92 -28.27
CA GLN A 155 1.97 -3.67 -28.62
C GLN A 155 2.20 -3.62 -30.15
N PRO A 156 1.68 -2.58 -30.86
CA PRO A 156 1.90 -2.39 -32.29
C PRO A 156 3.36 -2.08 -32.63
#